data_4186ca28736bd1527315a052729fcfd0
#
_entry.id   4186ca28736bd1527315a052729fcfd0
#
_cell.length_a   1.000
_cell.length_b   1.000
_cell.length_c   1.000
_cell.angle_alpha   90.00
_cell.angle_beta   90.00
_cell.angle_gamma   90.00
#
_symmetry.space_group_name_H-M   'P 1'
#
loop_
_entity.id
_entity.type
_entity.pdbx_description
1 polymer ?
#
loop_
_entity_poly.entity_id
_entity_poly.type
_entity_poly.pdbx_seq_one_letter_code
_entity_poly.pdbx_strand_id
1 'polypeptide(L)'
;MNRRRTLGWALVAGGAAAAGAGWSWWLSTKAIDPEVEAELWTLRFVRPEGGELALSSLRGQVLVLNFWATWCAPCIKEMPEFERLHRLQSSRGVQVVGLAVDGPTPVREFLAKRPVSYPIGLAGFEGSDLSRKLGNAAGGLPFTVIFDRQGKARHRKLGITAFAELAGWVNAL
;
A
#
# COMPACT_ATOMS: atom_id res chain seq x y z
N MET A 1 45.44 14.83 23.41
CA MET A 1 44.26 14.53 22.56
C MET A 1 43.06 14.29 23.48
N ASN A 2 42.04 15.14 23.43
CA ASN A 2 40.99 15.26 24.46
C ASN A 2 39.89 14.20 24.32
N ARG A 3 39.94 13.14 25.12
CA ARG A 3 38.89 12.10 25.27
C ARG A 3 37.49 12.65 25.57
N ARG A 4 37.39 13.85 26.16
CA ARG A 4 36.10 14.51 26.48
C ARG A 4 35.36 15.07 25.26
N ARG A 5 36.06 15.38 24.15
CA ARG A 5 35.41 15.90 22.93
C ARG A 5 34.80 14.82 22.08
N THR A 6 35.32 13.59 22.06
CA THR A 6 34.79 12.48 21.30
C THR A 6 33.51 11.89 21.89
N LEU A 7 33.34 11.95 23.22
CA LEU A 7 32.09 11.51 23.89
C LEU A 7 30.90 12.45 23.60
N GLY A 8 31.13 13.76 23.46
CA GLY A 8 30.07 14.71 23.15
C GLY A 8 29.42 14.51 21.77
N TRP A 9 30.22 14.19 20.77
CA TRP A 9 29.72 13.96 19.39
C TRP A 9 28.94 12.65 19.24
N ALA A 10 29.32 11.61 20.02
CA ALA A 10 28.58 10.32 19.98
C ALA A 10 27.18 10.42 20.59
N LEU A 11 26.99 11.27 21.60
CA LEU A 11 25.68 11.48 22.22
C LEU A 11 24.75 12.33 21.34
N VAL A 12 25.28 13.30 20.60
CA VAL A 12 24.48 14.12 19.68
C VAL A 12 24.04 13.30 18.46
N ALA A 13 24.91 12.44 17.91
CA ALA A 13 24.56 11.58 16.77
C ALA A 13 23.53 10.51 17.17
N GLY A 14 23.64 9.92 18.37
CA GLY A 14 22.69 8.94 18.89
C GLY A 14 21.30 9.55 19.15
N GLY A 15 21.25 10.76 19.68
CA GLY A 15 19.99 11.48 19.92
C GLY A 15 19.24 11.84 18.66
N ALA A 16 19.93 12.28 17.61
CA ALA A 16 19.33 12.62 16.33
C ALA A 16 18.75 11.38 15.60
N ALA A 17 19.45 10.24 15.65
CA ALA A 17 18.97 9.00 15.05
C ALA A 17 17.74 8.45 15.79
N ALA A 18 17.70 8.50 17.12
CA ALA A 18 16.56 8.07 17.91
C ALA A 18 15.34 8.99 17.71
N ALA A 19 15.54 10.30 17.61
CA ALA A 19 14.48 11.27 17.33
C ALA A 19 13.91 11.08 15.91
N GLY A 20 14.77 10.82 14.90
CA GLY A 20 14.34 10.55 13.54
C GLY A 20 13.55 9.24 13.41
N ALA A 21 13.96 8.18 14.08
CA ALA A 21 13.27 6.92 14.12
C ALA A 21 11.91 7.03 14.84
N GLY A 22 11.86 7.73 15.98
CA GLY A 22 10.62 8.00 16.72
C GLY A 22 9.64 8.84 15.91
N TRP A 23 10.12 9.86 15.20
CA TRP A 23 9.29 10.70 14.34
C TRP A 23 8.72 9.91 13.17
N SER A 24 9.54 9.10 12.49
CA SER A 24 9.10 8.23 11.39
C SER A 24 8.08 7.19 11.86
N TRP A 25 8.29 6.59 13.03
CA TRP A 25 7.34 5.66 13.63
C TRP A 25 6.02 6.36 14.00
N TRP A 26 6.08 7.55 14.59
CA TRP A 26 4.90 8.35 14.94
C TRP A 26 4.08 8.76 13.70
N LEU A 27 4.73 9.14 12.58
CA LEU A 27 4.05 9.46 11.33
C LEU A 27 3.37 8.22 10.71
N SER A 28 3.96 7.03 10.85
CA SER A 28 3.37 5.79 10.32
C SER A 28 2.24 5.24 11.21
N THR A 29 2.13 5.68 12.48
CA THR A 29 1.06 5.28 13.40
C THR A 29 -0.12 6.24 13.43
N LYS A 30 -0.04 7.39 12.75
CA LYS A 30 -1.18 8.32 12.71
C LYS A 30 -2.37 7.64 12.04
N ALA A 31 -3.46 7.45 12.76
CA ALA A 31 -4.68 6.83 12.23
C ALA A 31 -5.17 7.58 10.98
N ILE A 32 -5.69 6.85 10.01
CA ILE A 32 -6.43 7.46 8.89
C ILE A 32 -7.71 8.07 9.47
N ASP A 33 -8.12 9.21 8.92
CA ASP A 33 -9.39 9.83 9.27
C ASP A 33 -10.53 8.82 9.06
N PRO A 34 -11.39 8.57 10.05
CA PRO A 34 -12.52 7.66 9.92
C PRO A 34 -13.45 7.99 8.75
N GLU A 35 -13.56 9.27 8.37
CA GLU A 35 -14.36 9.70 7.21
C GLU A 35 -13.72 9.22 5.90
N VAL A 36 -12.39 9.30 5.79
CA VAL A 36 -11.63 8.79 4.63
C VAL A 36 -11.75 7.27 4.52
N GLU A 37 -11.68 6.55 5.65
CA GLU A 37 -11.91 5.11 5.65
C GLU A 37 -13.35 4.77 5.21
N ALA A 38 -14.34 5.52 5.66
CA ALA A 38 -15.74 5.31 5.27
C ALA A 38 -15.96 5.62 3.79
N GLU A 39 -15.40 6.73 3.29
CA GLU A 39 -15.44 7.14 1.88
C GLU A 39 -14.84 6.07 0.97
N LEU A 40 -13.68 5.49 1.34
CA LEU A 40 -13.01 4.45 0.57
C LEU A 40 -13.96 3.32 0.17
N TRP A 41 -14.78 2.86 1.09
CA TRP A 41 -15.68 1.72 0.85
C TRP A 41 -16.86 2.04 -0.07
N THR A 42 -17.08 3.31 -0.41
CA THR A 42 -18.09 3.73 -1.38
C THR A 42 -17.53 3.81 -2.80
N LEU A 43 -16.19 3.78 -2.94
CA LEU A 43 -15.53 3.97 -4.22
C LEU A 43 -15.73 2.79 -5.16
N ARG A 44 -15.78 3.11 -6.45
CA ARG A 44 -15.90 2.19 -7.56
C ARG A 44 -14.88 2.55 -8.62
N PHE A 45 -14.26 1.55 -9.19
CA PHE A 45 -13.22 1.71 -10.21
C PHE A 45 -13.58 0.92 -11.45
N VAL A 46 -13.38 1.50 -12.61
CA VAL A 46 -13.46 0.77 -13.87
C VAL A 46 -12.33 -0.26 -13.92
N ARG A 47 -12.63 -1.48 -14.36
CA ARG A 47 -11.62 -2.53 -14.54
C ARG A 47 -10.99 -2.44 -15.93
N PRO A 48 -9.71 -2.78 -16.10
CA PRO A 48 -9.05 -2.79 -17.41
C PRO A 48 -9.74 -3.65 -18.46
N GLU A 49 -10.27 -4.78 -18.03
CA GLU A 49 -11.01 -5.75 -18.87
C GLU A 49 -12.50 -5.39 -19.07
N GLY A 50 -12.95 -4.32 -18.47
CA GLY A 50 -14.34 -3.88 -18.47
C GLY A 50 -15.09 -4.26 -17.20
N GLY A 51 -16.25 -3.60 -17.00
CA GLY A 51 -17.00 -3.71 -15.76
C GLY A 51 -16.46 -2.85 -14.64
N GLU A 52 -16.95 -3.07 -13.43
CA GLU A 52 -16.71 -2.23 -12.27
C GLU A 52 -16.20 -3.06 -11.08
N LEU A 53 -15.26 -2.49 -10.35
CA LEU A 53 -14.77 -2.97 -9.06
C LEU A 53 -15.31 -2.06 -7.96
N ALA A 54 -16.32 -2.52 -7.24
CA ALA A 54 -16.87 -1.80 -6.09
C ALA A 54 -16.15 -2.27 -4.81
N LEU A 55 -15.46 -1.38 -4.11
CA LEU A 55 -14.76 -1.76 -2.87
C LEU A 55 -15.73 -2.22 -1.76
N SER A 56 -16.98 -1.76 -1.80
CA SER A 56 -18.04 -2.20 -0.88
C SER A 56 -18.27 -3.71 -0.90
N SER A 57 -18.06 -4.39 -2.05
CA SER A 57 -18.22 -5.84 -2.18
C SER A 57 -17.13 -6.65 -1.44
N LEU A 58 -16.06 -5.99 -1.02
CA LEU A 58 -14.92 -6.59 -0.31
C LEU A 58 -14.97 -6.37 1.21
N ARG A 59 -16.01 -5.71 1.72
CA ARG A 59 -16.21 -5.55 3.16
C ARG A 59 -16.34 -6.90 3.87
N GLY A 60 -15.88 -6.96 5.11
CA GLY A 60 -15.86 -8.20 5.90
C GLY A 60 -14.66 -9.11 5.60
N GLN A 61 -13.83 -8.73 4.65
CA GLN A 61 -12.59 -9.41 4.29
C GLN A 61 -11.38 -8.55 4.66
N VAL A 62 -10.22 -9.16 4.82
CA VAL A 62 -8.95 -8.43 4.88
C VAL A 62 -8.63 -7.92 3.47
N LEU A 63 -8.48 -6.60 3.32
CA LEU A 63 -8.17 -5.98 2.02
C LEU A 63 -6.72 -5.50 2.00
N VAL A 64 -5.96 -6.00 1.04
CA VAL A 64 -4.63 -5.51 0.66
C VAL A 64 -4.78 -4.62 -0.57
N LEU A 65 -4.71 -3.31 -0.38
CA LEU A 65 -4.87 -2.30 -1.43
C LEU A 65 -3.51 -1.76 -1.81
N ASN A 66 -3.08 -2.01 -3.06
CA ASN A 66 -1.79 -1.58 -3.59
C ASN A 66 -1.97 -0.53 -4.68
N PHE A 67 -1.30 0.62 -4.53
CA PHE A 67 -1.22 1.67 -5.54
C PHE A 67 0.05 1.49 -6.37
N TRP A 68 -0.12 1.42 -7.69
CA TRP A 68 0.94 1.10 -8.62
C TRP A 68 0.78 1.82 -9.97
N ALA A 69 1.80 1.78 -10.82
CA ALA A 69 1.72 2.30 -12.19
C ALA A 69 2.63 1.49 -13.13
N THR A 70 2.36 1.54 -14.43
CA THR A 70 3.12 0.80 -15.45
C THR A 70 4.55 1.31 -15.63
N TRP A 71 4.77 2.59 -15.35
CA TRP A 71 6.08 3.25 -15.40
C TRP A 71 6.89 3.10 -14.08
N CYS A 72 6.31 2.50 -13.06
CA CYS A 72 6.91 2.33 -11.74
C CYS A 72 7.65 0.99 -11.67
N ALA A 73 8.95 0.98 -11.94
CA ALA A 73 9.76 -0.24 -11.92
C ALA A 73 9.70 -1.03 -10.60
N PRO A 74 9.78 -0.38 -9.40
CA PRO A 74 9.63 -1.10 -8.13
C PRO A 74 8.22 -1.70 -7.94
N CYS A 75 7.14 -1.05 -8.47
CA CYS A 75 5.80 -1.61 -8.42
C CYS A 75 5.71 -2.93 -9.21
N ILE A 76 6.26 -2.94 -10.43
CA ILE A 76 6.28 -4.12 -11.30
C ILE A 76 7.05 -5.28 -10.63
N LYS A 77 8.09 -4.95 -9.88
CA LYS A 77 8.93 -5.94 -9.20
C LYS A 77 8.19 -6.64 -8.05
N GLU A 78 7.27 -5.97 -7.36
CA GLU A 78 6.51 -6.55 -6.25
C GLU A 78 5.21 -7.27 -6.69
N MET A 79 4.68 -7.03 -7.90
CA MET A 79 3.43 -7.64 -8.36
C MET A 79 3.38 -9.17 -8.21
N PRO A 80 4.46 -9.95 -8.45
CA PRO A 80 4.45 -11.39 -8.21
C PRO A 80 4.19 -11.76 -6.74
N GLU A 81 4.58 -10.93 -5.78
CA GLU A 81 4.36 -11.18 -4.36
C GLU A 81 2.88 -11.02 -3.99
N PHE A 82 2.20 -10.04 -4.57
CA PHE A 82 0.74 -9.85 -4.44
C PHE A 82 -0.03 -10.98 -5.14
N GLU A 83 0.41 -11.40 -6.32
CA GLU A 83 -0.17 -12.53 -7.04
C GLU A 83 -0.10 -13.81 -6.20
N ARG A 84 1.07 -14.06 -5.59
CA ARG A 84 1.28 -15.19 -4.69
C ARG A 84 0.35 -15.12 -3.47
N LEU A 85 0.25 -13.94 -2.84
CA LEU A 85 -0.64 -13.74 -1.70
C LEU A 85 -2.10 -14.01 -2.07
N HIS A 86 -2.55 -13.42 -3.20
CA HIS A 86 -3.91 -13.60 -3.68
C HIS A 86 -4.26 -15.07 -3.89
N ARG A 87 -3.42 -15.81 -4.60
CA ARG A 87 -3.63 -17.24 -4.86
C ARG A 87 -3.70 -18.10 -3.59
N LEU A 88 -2.91 -17.77 -2.59
CA LEU A 88 -2.84 -18.56 -1.35
C LEU A 88 -3.91 -18.20 -0.32
N GLN A 89 -4.41 -16.97 -0.33
CA GLN A 89 -5.21 -16.44 0.78
C GLN A 89 -6.62 -15.97 0.38
N SER A 90 -6.95 -15.85 -0.92
CA SER A 90 -8.26 -15.34 -1.35
C SER A 90 -9.43 -16.19 -0.83
N SER A 91 -9.29 -17.50 -0.83
CA SER A 91 -10.30 -18.43 -0.27
C SER A 91 -10.45 -18.33 1.27
N ARG A 92 -9.51 -17.67 1.93
CA ARG A 92 -9.52 -17.45 3.39
C ARG A 92 -10.03 -16.07 3.78
N GLY A 93 -10.59 -15.32 2.83
CA GLY A 93 -11.14 -13.99 3.06
C GLY A 93 -10.06 -12.89 3.11
N VAL A 94 -8.94 -13.06 2.39
CA VAL A 94 -7.96 -12.02 2.11
C VAL A 94 -8.05 -11.64 0.64
N GLN A 95 -8.38 -10.40 0.36
CA GLN A 95 -8.47 -9.88 -1.01
C GLN A 95 -7.30 -8.94 -1.31
N VAL A 96 -6.71 -9.10 -2.48
CA VAL A 96 -5.73 -8.17 -3.04
C VAL A 96 -6.41 -7.35 -4.11
N VAL A 97 -6.18 -6.05 -4.12
CA VAL A 97 -6.63 -5.12 -5.17
C VAL A 97 -5.47 -4.22 -5.57
N GLY A 98 -5.20 -4.14 -6.86
CA GLY A 98 -4.27 -3.18 -7.43
C GLY A 98 -5.02 -1.95 -7.97
N LEU A 99 -4.73 -0.76 -7.45
CA LEU A 99 -5.23 0.50 -8.00
C LEU A 99 -4.16 1.14 -8.89
N ALA A 100 -4.42 1.16 -10.18
CA ALA A 100 -3.51 1.72 -11.17
C ALA A 100 -3.61 3.25 -11.21
N VAL A 101 -2.53 3.92 -10.80
CA VAL A 101 -2.34 5.38 -10.89
C VAL A 101 -1.74 5.69 -12.27
N ASP A 102 -2.51 5.37 -13.30
CA ASP A 102 -2.05 5.43 -14.68
C ASP A 102 -3.26 5.47 -15.63
N GLY A 103 -3.00 5.78 -16.91
CA GLY A 103 -4.03 5.76 -17.95
C GLY A 103 -4.53 4.35 -18.30
N PRO A 104 -5.76 4.21 -18.80
CA PRO A 104 -6.35 2.92 -19.08
C PRO A 104 -5.63 2.13 -20.18
N THR A 105 -5.10 2.79 -21.22
CA THR A 105 -4.41 2.13 -22.34
C THR A 105 -3.08 1.51 -21.91
N PRO A 106 -2.15 2.24 -21.25
CA PRO A 106 -0.92 1.63 -20.73
C PRO A 106 -1.17 0.47 -19.80
N VAL A 107 -2.19 0.56 -18.92
CA VAL A 107 -2.53 -0.53 -17.98
C VAL A 107 -2.99 -1.77 -18.74
N ARG A 108 -3.88 -1.65 -19.73
CA ARG A 108 -4.33 -2.79 -20.55
C ARG A 108 -3.19 -3.46 -21.30
N GLU A 109 -2.33 -2.67 -21.94
CA GLU A 109 -1.18 -3.19 -22.68
C GLU A 109 -0.17 -3.89 -21.76
N PHE A 110 0.03 -3.36 -20.55
CA PHE A 110 0.89 -3.98 -19.56
C PHE A 110 0.33 -5.32 -19.09
N LEU A 111 -0.96 -5.36 -18.71
CA LEU A 111 -1.61 -6.58 -18.21
C LEU A 111 -1.77 -7.66 -19.28
N ALA A 112 -1.88 -7.28 -20.57
CA ALA A 112 -1.86 -8.24 -21.67
C ALA A 112 -0.53 -9.00 -21.76
N LYS A 113 0.59 -8.35 -21.40
CA LYS A 113 1.93 -8.95 -21.41
C LYS A 113 2.30 -9.61 -20.07
N ARG A 114 1.73 -9.12 -18.98
CA ARG A 114 2.01 -9.56 -17.60
C ARG A 114 0.70 -9.67 -16.81
N PRO A 115 -0.11 -10.70 -17.07
CA PRO A 115 -1.39 -10.87 -16.41
C PRO A 115 -1.21 -11.17 -14.91
N VAL A 116 -2.16 -10.67 -14.12
CA VAL A 116 -2.33 -10.99 -12.71
C VAL A 116 -3.75 -11.53 -12.49
N SER A 117 -3.96 -12.34 -11.46
CA SER A 117 -5.28 -12.92 -11.16
C SER A 117 -6.09 -12.10 -10.16
N TYR A 118 -5.43 -11.20 -9.40
CA TYR A 118 -6.13 -10.30 -8.49
C TYR A 118 -6.74 -9.09 -9.22
N PRO A 119 -7.87 -8.57 -8.73
CA PRO A 119 -8.57 -7.44 -9.34
C PRO A 119 -7.71 -6.20 -9.48
N ILE A 120 -7.79 -5.55 -10.65
CA ILE A 120 -7.19 -4.25 -10.92
C ILE A 120 -8.31 -3.22 -11.12
N GLY A 121 -8.19 -2.08 -10.44
CA GLY A 121 -9.03 -0.90 -10.66
C GLY A 121 -8.21 0.23 -11.31
N LEU A 122 -8.81 0.91 -12.28
CA LEU A 122 -8.22 2.10 -12.91
C LEU A 122 -8.53 3.31 -12.03
N ALA A 123 -7.56 3.75 -11.24
CA ALA A 123 -7.70 4.92 -10.37
C ALA A 123 -7.28 6.23 -11.05
N GLY A 124 -6.62 6.13 -12.21
CA GLY A 124 -6.12 7.30 -12.91
C GLY A 124 -5.18 8.14 -12.05
N PHE A 125 -4.98 9.38 -12.43
CA PHE A 125 -4.12 10.29 -11.65
C PHE A 125 -4.76 10.70 -10.31
N GLU A 126 -6.08 10.66 -10.19
CA GLU A 126 -6.81 10.90 -8.93
C GLU A 126 -6.49 9.83 -7.85
N GLY A 127 -6.03 8.65 -8.28
CA GLY A 127 -5.51 7.63 -7.37
C GLY A 127 -4.35 8.11 -6.49
N SER A 128 -3.57 9.10 -6.96
CA SER A 128 -2.53 9.73 -6.15
C SER A 128 -3.11 10.48 -4.96
N ASP A 129 -4.23 11.19 -5.13
CA ASP A 129 -4.88 11.94 -4.05
C ASP A 129 -5.53 10.98 -3.05
N LEU A 130 -6.16 9.91 -3.52
CA LEU A 130 -6.67 8.86 -2.66
C LEU A 130 -5.52 8.24 -1.84
N SER A 131 -4.39 7.94 -2.45
CA SER A 131 -3.23 7.38 -1.74
C SER A 131 -2.72 8.34 -0.65
N ARG A 132 -2.70 9.66 -0.92
CA ARG A 132 -2.33 10.68 0.09
C ARG A 132 -3.31 10.72 1.25
N LYS A 133 -4.63 10.72 0.99
CA LYS A 133 -5.66 10.62 2.02
C LYS A 133 -5.47 9.37 2.90
N LEU A 134 -5.01 8.27 2.32
CA LEU A 134 -4.71 7.02 3.02
C LEU A 134 -3.34 7.01 3.73
N GLY A 135 -2.61 8.13 3.74
CA GLY A 135 -1.39 8.32 4.51
C GLY A 135 -0.09 8.30 3.70
N ASN A 136 -0.15 8.26 2.37
CA ASN A 136 1.00 8.43 1.49
C ASN A 136 1.34 9.91 1.29
N ALA A 137 1.77 10.61 2.34
CA ALA A 137 2.03 12.04 2.28
C ALA A 137 3.05 12.43 1.20
N ALA A 138 4.01 11.55 0.91
CA ALA A 138 5.03 11.75 -0.13
C ALA A 138 4.49 11.54 -1.56
N GLY A 139 3.35 10.86 -1.72
CA GLY A 139 2.76 10.53 -3.03
C GLY A 139 3.61 9.57 -3.87
N GLY A 140 4.57 8.86 -3.26
CA GLY A 140 5.45 7.91 -3.96
C GLY A 140 4.75 6.58 -4.25
N LEU A 141 5.31 5.80 -5.18
CA LEU A 141 4.85 4.46 -5.53
C LEU A 141 6.02 3.46 -5.42
N PRO A 142 5.74 2.18 -5.11
CA PRO A 142 4.44 1.63 -4.73
C PRO A 142 4.01 2.04 -3.34
N PHE A 143 2.70 2.04 -3.09
CA PHE A 143 2.16 2.27 -1.76
C PHE A 143 1.09 1.22 -1.45
N THR A 144 1.17 0.61 -0.27
CA THR A 144 0.26 -0.46 0.15
C THR A 144 -0.43 -0.09 1.45
N VAL A 145 -1.75 -0.32 1.52
CA VAL A 145 -2.55 -0.22 2.75
C VAL A 145 -3.26 -1.54 2.97
N ILE A 146 -3.25 -2.04 4.21
CA ILE A 146 -3.98 -3.25 4.60
C ILE A 146 -5.08 -2.87 5.58
N PHE A 147 -6.29 -3.27 5.22
CA PHE A 147 -7.49 -3.08 6.04
C PHE A 147 -7.92 -4.41 6.67
N ASP A 148 -8.36 -4.36 7.92
CA ASP A 148 -8.95 -5.50 8.60
C ASP A 148 -10.40 -5.77 8.13
N ARG A 149 -11.00 -6.84 8.68
CA ARG A 149 -12.38 -7.23 8.36
C ARG A 149 -13.43 -6.18 8.76
N GLN A 150 -13.09 -5.27 9.68
CA GLN A 150 -13.91 -4.14 10.09
C GLN A 150 -13.75 -2.93 9.17
N GLY A 151 -12.84 -3.03 8.20
CA GLY A 151 -12.55 -1.95 7.24
C GLY A 151 -11.63 -0.87 7.77
N LYS A 152 -10.90 -1.15 8.87
CA LYS A 152 -9.92 -0.25 9.48
C LYS A 152 -8.52 -0.50 8.93
N ALA A 153 -7.81 0.57 8.57
CA ALA A 153 -6.43 0.47 8.13
C ALA A 153 -5.51 0.06 9.29
N ARG A 154 -4.76 -1.03 9.10
CA ARG A 154 -3.85 -1.60 10.09
C ARG A 154 -2.39 -1.46 9.73
N HIS A 155 -2.07 -1.57 8.45
CA HIS A 155 -0.69 -1.43 7.96
C HIS A 155 -0.64 -0.52 6.75
N ARG A 156 0.44 0.25 6.65
CA ARG A 156 0.73 1.13 5.52
C ARG A 156 2.21 1.05 5.21
N LYS A 157 2.55 1.00 3.94
CA LYS A 157 3.95 0.98 3.52
C LYS A 157 4.13 1.72 2.20
N LEU A 158 5.08 2.60 2.17
CA LEU A 158 5.64 3.19 0.97
C LEU A 158 6.89 2.39 0.57
N GLY A 159 6.97 1.97 -0.68
CA GLY A 159 8.07 1.15 -1.22
C GLY A 159 7.71 -0.33 -1.30
N ILE A 160 8.65 -1.11 -1.85
CA ILE A 160 8.46 -2.54 -2.18
C ILE A 160 8.10 -3.36 -0.95
N THR A 161 7.10 -4.23 -1.12
CA THR A 161 6.63 -5.15 -0.09
C THR A 161 6.91 -6.61 -0.53
N ALA A 162 7.53 -7.39 0.34
CA ALA A 162 7.81 -8.81 0.10
C ALA A 162 6.65 -9.68 0.59
N PHE A 163 6.50 -10.88 0.00
CA PHE A 163 5.46 -11.85 0.39
C PHE A 163 5.48 -12.19 1.89
N ALA A 164 6.66 -12.40 2.48
CA ALA A 164 6.75 -12.75 3.91
C ALA A 164 6.19 -11.64 4.81
N GLU A 165 6.39 -10.38 4.44
CA GLU A 165 5.86 -9.22 5.16
C GLU A 165 4.35 -9.12 4.99
N LEU A 166 3.83 -9.25 3.76
CA LEU A 166 2.39 -9.29 3.47
C LEU A 166 1.70 -10.42 4.23
N ALA A 167 2.25 -11.62 4.16
CA ALA A 167 1.69 -12.80 4.85
C ALA A 167 1.70 -12.61 6.37
N GLY A 168 2.76 -12.03 6.93
CA GLY A 168 2.83 -11.71 8.37
C GLY A 168 1.72 -10.75 8.79
N TRP A 169 1.49 -9.70 8.03
CA TRP A 169 0.45 -8.71 8.34
C TRP A 169 -0.96 -9.30 8.22
N VAL A 170 -1.28 -9.99 7.12
CA VAL A 170 -2.65 -10.50 6.91
C VAL A 170 -3.00 -11.65 7.85
N ASN A 171 -2.01 -12.45 8.28
CA ASN A 171 -2.23 -13.54 9.24
C ASN A 171 -2.47 -13.04 10.68
N ALA A 172 -2.13 -11.78 10.96
CA ALA A 172 -2.37 -11.15 12.27
C ALA A 172 -3.77 -10.50 12.37
N LEU A 173 -4.58 -10.49 11.27
CA LEU A 173 -5.90 -9.85 11.15
C LEU A 173 -7.02 -10.87 10.94
#